data_c7913d14b72e1f6efba86882533b074c
#
_entry.id   c7913d14b72e1f6efba86882533b074c
#
_cell.length_a   1.000
_cell.length_b   1.000
_cell.length_c   1.000
_cell.angle_alpha   90.00
_cell.angle_beta   90.00
_cell.angle_gamma   90.00
#
_symmetry.space_group_name_H-M   'P 1'
#
loop_
_entity.id
_entity.type
_entity.pdbx_description
1 polymer ?
#
loop_
_entity_poly.entity_id
_entity_poly.type
_entity_poly.pdbx_seq_one_letter_code
_entity_poly.pdbx_strand_id
1 'polypeptide(L)'
;LGNTLVRTTGSGGRFEGWAIDGVTEPIDGLAVAAADRTHPGTTPHTETPHRNGIVRIDHVVVRSGDCDRTAAAFAAAGLEVRGGRSTTSYGSPMRQVFLWAGDVIIELVGPDAGEPTTDEPTSIFGLALVAADLDATAGHLGGLLGTPKEAVQQGRRIAGLRGREVGISLPVAVMSPHV
;
A
#
# COMPACT_ATOMS: atom_id res chain seq x y z
N LEU A 1 1.86 -17.60 4.40
CA LEU A 1 1.65 -16.15 4.38
C LEU A 1 0.34 -15.89 3.69
N GLY A 2 -0.63 -15.34 4.44
CA GLY A 2 -2.04 -15.40 4.10
C GLY A 2 -2.49 -14.36 3.08
N ASN A 3 -3.72 -14.52 2.62
CA ASN A 3 -4.41 -13.61 1.72
C ASN A 3 -4.65 -12.26 2.40
N THR A 4 -4.45 -11.17 1.69
CA THR A 4 -4.74 -9.83 2.20
C THR A 4 -6.24 -9.55 2.13
N LEU A 5 -6.84 -9.17 3.25
CA LEU A 5 -8.24 -8.77 3.32
C LEU A 5 -8.34 -7.25 3.49
N VAL A 6 -9.09 -6.60 2.61
CA VAL A 6 -9.52 -5.22 2.80
C VAL A 6 -10.94 -5.23 3.32
N ARG A 7 -11.15 -4.70 4.52
CA ARG A 7 -12.48 -4.50 5.09
C ARG A 7 -12.87 -3.04 5.00
N THR A 8 -14.03 -2.76 4.44
CA THR A 8 -14.66 -1.45 4.49
C THR A 8 -15.77 -1.47 5.55
N THR A 9 -15.70 -0.56 6.51
CA THR A 9 -16.63 -0.55 7.66
C THR A 9 -17.82 0.39 7.46
N GLY A 10 -17.88 1.14 6.37
CA GLY A 10 -18.99 2.05 6.04
C GLY A 10 -19.09 3.30 6.91
N SER A 11 -18.21 3.49 7.88
CA SER A 11 -18.20 4.61 8.79
C SER A 11 -17.14 5.65 8.44
N GLY A 12 -17.40 6.49 7.45
CA GLY A 12 -16.66 7.75 7.27
C GLY A 12 -15.29 7.67 6.60
N GLY A 13 -14.96 6.58 5.90
CA GLY A 13 -13.78 6.50 5.01
C GLY A 13 -12.42 6.64 5.70
N ARG A 14 -12.33 6.45 7.02
CA ARG A 14 -11.06 6.46 7.76
C ARG A 14 -10.37 5.11 7.65
N PHE A 15 -9.06 5.13 7.53
CA PHE A 15 -8.24 3.96 7.74
C PHE A 15 -8.24 3.64 9.25
N GLU A 16 -8.72 2.47 9.64
CA GLU A 16 -8.84 2.06 11.04
C GLU A 16 -7.65 1.25 11.53
N GLY A 17 -6.99 0.51 10.64
CA GLY A 17 -5.85 -0.30 11.00
C GLY A 17 -5.53 -1.35 9.94
N TRP A 18 -4.49 -2.12 10.20
CA TRP A 18 -4.06 -3.25 9.41
C TRP A 18 -3.67 -4.41 10.32
N ALA A 19 -3.66 -5.61 9.78
CA ALA A 19 -3.17 -6.80 10.45
C ALA A 19 -2.20 -7.54 9.52
N ILE A 20 -1.16 -8.09 10.08
CA ILE A 20 -0.20 -8.94 9.38
C ILE A 20 -0.21 -10.28 10.07
N ASP A 21 -0.38 -11.38 9.31
CA ASP A 21 -0.45 -12.71 9.92
C ASP A 21 0.86 -13.05 10.65
N GLY A 22 0.73 -13.49 11.89
CA GLY A 22 1.87 -13.81 12.77
C GLY A 22 2.51 -12.62 13.46
N VAL A 23 2.06 -11.39 13.22
CA VAL A 23 2.55 -10.18 13.91
C VAL A 23 1.51 -9.70 14.90
N THR A 24 1.90 -9.55 16.16
CA THR A 24 1.03 -9.12 17.27
C THR A 24 1.49 -7.83 17.93
N GLU A 25 2.76 -7.48 17.74
CA GLU A 25 3.36 -6.31 18.35
C GLU A 25 3.43 -5.15 17.35
N PRO A 26 3.41 -3.91 17.82
CA PRO A 26 3.62 -2.75 16.96
C PRO A 26 4.99 -2.79 16.26
N ILE A 27 5.03 -2.37 15.01
CA ILE A 27 6.26 -2.28 14.21
C ILE A 27 6.69 -0.82 14.17
N ASP A 28 7.79 -0.46 14.82
CA ASP A 28 8.32 0.92 14.90
C ASP A 28 7.22 1.95 15.28
N GLY A 29 6.41 1.62 16.29
CA GLY A 29 5.31 2.44 16.76
C GLY A 29 4.02 2.35 15.92
N LEU A 30 4.06 1.71 14.76
CA LEU A 30 2.87 1.47 13.93
C LEU A 30 2.06 0.32 14.52
N ALA A 31 0.86 0.63 14.99
CA ALA A 31 -0.02 -0.38 15.57
C ALA A 31 -0.43 -1.44 14.55
N VAL A 32 -0.33 -2.71 14.95
CA VAL A 32 -0.80 -3.86 14.17
C VAL A 32 -1.96 -4.47 14.93
N ALA A 33 -3.11 -4.61 14.28
CA ALA A 33 -4.25 -5.28 14.86
C ALA A 33 -4.05 -6.79 14.85
N ALA A 34 -4.64 -7.51 15.81
CA ALA A 34 -4.67 -8.96 15.76
C ALA A 34 -5.37 -9.43 14.48
N ALA A 35 -4.74 -10.36 13.76
CA ALA A 35 -5.36 -10.94 12.58
C ALA A 35 -6.60 -11.76 13.01
N ASP A 36 -7.77 -11.35 12.56
CA ASP A 36 -9.01 -12.06 12.80
C ASP A 36 -9.09 -13.29 11.87
N ARG A 37 -8.66 -14.44 12.38
CA ARG A 37 -8.66 -15.71 11.66
C ARG A 37 -10.05 -16.36 11.55
N THR A 38 -11.08 -15.77 12.17
CA THR A 38 -12.43 -16.33 12.17
C THR A 38 -13.22 -15.99 10.91
N HIS A 39 -12.70 -15.11 10.08
CA HIS A 39 -13.31 -14.80 8.79
C HIS A 39 -12.98 -15.92 7.79
N PRO A 40 -13.98 -16.53 7.16
CA PRO A 40 -13.78 -17.54 6.12
C PRO A 40 -13.29 -16.90 4.79
N GLY A 41 -12.31 -16.00 4.87
CA GLY A 41 -11.68 -15.35 3.73
C GLY A 41 -10.46 -16.08 3.19
N THR A 42 -10.19 -17.30 3.66
CA THR A 42 -9.14 -18.18 3.15
C THR A 42 -9.62 -19.10 2.02
N THR A 43 -10.71 -18.76 1.34
CA THR A 43 -10.94 -19.34 0.03
C THR A 43 -9.84 -18.85 -0.91
N PRO A 44 -9.21 -19.75 -1.69
CA PRO A 44 -8.34 -19.34 -2.79
C PRO A 44 -9.08 -18.24 -3.55
N HIS A 45 -8.46 -17.07 -3.72
CA HIS A 45 -9.08 -16.00 -4.49
C HIS A 45 -9.39 -16.56 -5.88
N THR A 46 -10.63 -16.97 -6.10
CA THR A 46 -11.19 -16.82 -7.42
C THR A 46 -11.13 -15.32 -7.66
N GLU A 47 -10.26 -14.88 -8.55
CA GLU A 47 -10.14 -13.50 -8.98
C GLU A 47 -11.46 -13.07 -9.62
N THR A 48 -12.49 -12.89 -8.79
CA THR A 48 -13.72 -12.27 -9.27
C THR A 48 -13.47 -10.78 -9.22
N PRO A 49 -13.28 -10.12 -10.37
CA PRO A 49 -13.02 -8.70 -10.40
C PRO A 49 -14.15 -7.98 -9.68
N HIS A 50 -13.82 -7.07 -8.79
CA HIS A 50 -14.81 -6.15 -8.26
C HIS A 50 -15.44 -5.39 -9.43
N ARG A 51 -16.71 -4.96 -9.31
CA ARG A 51 -17.44 -4.26 -10.39
C ARG A 51 -16.69 -3.06 -10.98
N ASN A 52 -15.81 -2.44 -10.21
CA ASN A 52 -14.94 -1.35 -10.67
C ASN A 52 -13.63 -1.83 -11.31
N GLY A 53 -13.45 -3.12 -11.55
CA GLY A 53 -12.27 -3.69 -12.19
C GLY A 53 -11.05 -3.91 -11.29
N ILE A 54 -11.11 -3.55 -10.00
CA ILE A 54 -10.01 -3.80 -9.06
C ILE A 54 -9.94 -5.29 -8.74
N VAL A 55 -8.74 -5.86 -8.79
CA VAL A 55 -8.48 -7.29 -8.59
C VAL A 55 -7.65 -7.61 -7.34
N ARG A 56 -6.76 -6.71 -6.90
CA ARG A 56 -5.92 -6.95 -5.72
C ARG A 56 -5.29 -5.66 -5.17
N ILE A 57 -4.69 -5.76 -3.98
CA ILE A 57 -3.74 -4.76 -3.49
C ILE A 57 -2.38 -5.03 -4.14
N ASP A 58 -1.71 -3.98 -4.60
CA ASP A 58 -0.33 -4.03 -5.09
C ASP A 58 0.65 -3.81 -3.93
N HIS A 59 0.51 -2.68 -3.28
CA HIS A 59 1.35 -2.34 -2.13
C HIS A 59 0.63 -1.42 -1.14
N VAL A 60 1.12 -1.46 0.08
CA VAL A 60 0.79 -0.52 1.16
C VAL A 60 1.98 0.42 1.32
N VAL A 61 1.74 1.72 1.28
CA VAL A 61 2.79 2.72 1.50
C VAL A 61 2.85 3.06 2.99
N VAL A 62 4.01 2.87 3.59
CA VAL A 62 4.32 3.23 4.97
C VAL A 62 5.30 4.39 4.96
N ARG A 63 4.96 5.48 5.63
CA ARG A 63 5.86 6.62 5.83
C ARG A 63 6.61 6.48 7.14
N SER A 64 7.91 6.76 7.12
CA SER A 64 8.77 6.75 8.30
C SER A 64 9.69 7.98 8.28
N GLY A 65 10.03 8.44 9.48
CA GLY A 65 11.09 9.45 9.67
C GLY A 65 12.51 8.84 9.57
N ASP A 66 12.63 7.50 9.60
CA ASP A 66 13.90 6.76 9.51
C ASP A 66 13.67 5.40 8.87
N CYS A 67 13.99 5.31 7.56
CA CYS A 67 13.78 4.08 6.80
C CYS A 67 14.61 2.90 7.30
N ASP A 68 15.82 3.12 7.81
CA ASP A 68 16.68 2.03 8.27
C ASP A 68 16.15 1.43 9.57
N ARG A 69 15.75 2.27 10.52
CA ARG A 69 15.13 1.85 11.78
C ARG A 69 13.84 1.07 11.50
N THR A 70 12.97 1.62 10.68
CA THR A 70 11.66 0.99 10.39
C THR A 70 11.83 -0.30 9.59
N ALA A 71 12.75 -0.35 8.61
CA ALA A 71 13.03 -1.57 7.86
C ALA A 71 13.58 -2.68 8.79
N ALA A 72 14.46 -2.34 9.73
CA ALA A 72 14.95 -3.28 10.73
C ALA A 72 13.82 -3.81 11.63
N ALA A 73 12.88 -2.95 12.03
CA ALA A 73 11.73 -3.36 12.83
C ALA A 73 10.80 -4.32 12.05
N PHE A 74 10.55 -4.05 10.77
CA PHE A 74 9.81 -4.97 9.91
C PHE A 74 10.53 -6.31 9.73
N ALA A 75 11.85 -6.29 9.53
CA ALA A 75 12.65 -7.51 9.41
C ALA A 75 12.61 -8.34 10.70
N ALA A 76 12.69 -7.70 11.88
CA ALA A 76 12.53 -8.37 13.17
C ALA A 76 11.13 -8.98 13.36
N ALA A 77 10.10 -8.40 12.76
CA ALA A 77 8.75 -8.95 12.70
C ALA A 77 8.59 -10.07 11.64
N GLY A 78 9.67 -10.48 10.96
CA GLY A 78 9.68 -11.57 10.00
C GLY A 78 9.34 -11.18 8.56
N LEU A 79 9.31 -9.89 8.23
CA LEU A 79 9.07 -9.42 6.87
C LEU A 79 10.41 -9.19 6.15
N GLU A 80 10.61 -9.87 5.05
CA GLU A 80 11.87 -9.82 4.32
C GLU A 80 12.02 -8.55 3.47
N VAL A 81 13.14 -7.83 3.68
CA VAL A 81 13.54 -6.72 2.80
C VAL A 81 14.00 -7.31 1.46
N ARG A 82 13.38 -6.87 0.37
CA ARG A 82 13.67 -7.34 -1.00
C ARG A 82 14.48 -6.36 -1.82
N GLY A 83 14.62 -5.14 -1.37
CA GLY A 83 15.41 -4.13 -2.04
C GLY A 83 15.02 -2.72 -1.64
N GLY A 84 15.65 -1.75 -2.29
CA GLY A 84 15.36 -0.35 -2.08
C GLY A 84 15.99 0.49 -3.17
N ARG A 85 15.61 1.76 -3.20
CA ARG A 85 16.17 2.74 -4.13
C ARG A 85 16.01 4.14 -3.57
N SER A 86 16.83 5.07 -4.05
CA SER A 86 16.61 6.49 -3.90
C SER A 86 15.87 7.04 -5.12
N THR A 87 15.00 8.00 -4.93
CA THR A 87 14.22 8.64 -6.00
C THR A 87 13.94 10.09 -5.71
N THR A 88 13.83 10.90 -6.76
CA THR A 88 13.37 12.30 -6.70
C THR A 88 12.01 12.47 -7.39
N SER A 89 11.36 11.36 -7.77
CA SER A 89 10.11 11.38 -8.55
C SER A 89 8.94 12.09 -7.86
N TYR A 90 9.05 12.36 -6.57
CA TYR A 90 8.02 13.04 -5.78
C TYR A 90 8.41 14.48 -5.37
N GLY A 91 9.42 15.05 -6.03
CA GLY A 91 9.81 16.46 -5.87
C GLY A 91 10.93 16.70 -4.86
N SER A 92 11.22 15.76 -3.97
CA SER A 92 12.36 15.79 -3.06
C SER A 92 13.05 14.42 -3.02
N PRO A 93 14.36 14.38 -2.68
CA PRO A 93 15.05 13.11 -2.48
C PRO A 93 14.34 12.29 -1.41
N MET A 94 14.06 11.03 -1.73
CA MET A 94 13.48 10.08 -0.77
C MET A 94 14.02 8.68 -1.01
N ARG A 95 14.07 7.91 0.05
CA ARG A 95 14.36 6.49 0.02
C ARG A 95 13.07 5.69 -0.03
N GLN A 96 13.09 4.64 -0.82
CA GLN A 96 12.06 3.61 -0.84
C GLN A 96 12.72 2.28 -0.46
N VAL A 97 12.11 1.55 0.46
CA VAL A 97 12.49 0.19 0.83
C VAL A 97 11.28 -0.72 0.60
N PHE A 98 11.50 -1.85 -0.06
CA PHE A 98 10.44 -2.79 -0.40
C PHE A 98 10.56 -4.05 0.44
N LEU A 99 9.47 -4.40 1.11
CA LEU A 99 9.35 -5.62 1.90
C LEU A 99 8.16 -6.44 1.39
N TRP A 100 8.21 -7.74 1.58
CA TRP A 100 7.11 -8.62 1.21
C TRP A 100 6.30 -9.03 2.42
N ALA A 101 4.99 -8.87 2.33
CA ALA A 101 4.01 -9.36 3.28
C ALA A 101 3.04 -10.31 2.54
N GLY A 102 3.49 -11.52 2.24
CA GLY A 102 2.78 -12.45 1.36
C GLY A 102 2.76 -11.95 -0.09
N ASP A 103 1.57 -11.75 -0.64
CA ASP A 103 1.37 -11.26 -2.02
C ASP A 103 1.32 -9.73 -2.12
N VAL A 104 1.45 -9.03 -0.99
CA VAL A 104 1.41 -7.57 -0.92
C VAL A 104 2.79 -7.04 -0.60
N ILE A 105 3.19 -5.98 -1.29
CA ILE A 105 4.42 -5.26 -1.01
C ILE A 105 4.13 -4.18 0.05
N ILE A 106 5.02 -4.04 1.02
CA ILE A 106 5.10 -2.86 1.86
C ILE A 106 6.17 -1.96 1.23
N GLU A 107 5.76 -0.79 0.78
CA GLU A 107 6.65 0.27 0.29
C GLU A 107 6.90 1.25 1.44
N LEU A 108 8.05 1.14 2.08
CA LEU A 108 8.49 2.06 3.12
C LEU A 108 9.14 3.27 2.47
N VAL A 109 8.67 4.47 2.79
CA VAL A 109 9.17 5.74 2.25
C VAL A 109 9.60 6.68 3.37
N GLY A 110 10.66 7.42 3.14
CA GLY A 110 11.17 8.41 4.10
C GLY A 110 12.38 9.18 3.57
N PRO A 111 13.12 9.87 4.47
CA PRO A 111 14.32 10.59 4.11
C PRO A 111 15.33 9.72 3.37
N ASP A 112 16.04 10.28 2.39
CA ASP A 112 17.07 9.56 1.64
C ASP A 112 18.33 9.36 2.50
N ALA A 113 19.22 8.48 2.05
CA ALA A 113 20.51 8.26 2.70
C ALA A 113 21.31 9.56 2.76
N GLY A 114 21.73 9.95 3.95
CA GLY A 114 22.44 11.21 4.20
C GLY A 114 21.56 12.41 4.52
N GLU A 115 20.25 12.32 4.31
CA GLU A 115 19.31 13.31 4.81
C GLU A 115 19.03 13.10 6.31
N PRO A 116 18.73 14.18 7.05
CA PRO A 116 18.40 14.06 8.47
C PRO A 116 17.18 13.17 8.67
N THR A 117 17.30 12.21 9.59
CA THR A 117 16.15 11.46 10.10
C THR A 117 15.28 12.35 10.98
N THR A 118 14.00 12.03 11.08
CA THR A 118 13.05 12.76 11.92
C THR A 118 12.42 11.86 12.95
N ASP A 119 11.91 12.43 14.03
CA ASP A 119 11.14 11.71 15.06
C ASP A 119 9.65 11.55 14.66
N GLU A 120 9.29 11.80 13.41
CA GLU A 120 7.93 11.58 12.94
C GLU A 120 7.53 10.11 13.13
N PRO A 121 6.35 9.85 13.70
CA PRO A 121 5.88 8.48 13.91
C PRO A 121 5.65 7.77 12.58
N THR A 122 6.01 6.50 12.54
CA THR A 122 5.71 5.63 11.41
C THR A 122 4.19 5.52 11.22
N SER A 123 3.72 5.64 9.99
CA SER A 123 2.29 5.68 9.68
C SER A 123 1.98 5.06 8.32
N ILE A 124 0.74 4.54 8.16
CA ILE A 124 0.23 4.17 6.83
C ILE A 124 -0.05 5.45 6.06
N PHE A 125 0.61 5.60 4.92
CA PHE A 125 0.47 6.77 4.05
C PHE A 125 -0.56 6.56 2.95
N GLY A 126 -0.63 5.36 2.34
CA GLY A 126 -1.52 5.12 1.24
C GLY A 126 -1.59 3.67 0.78
N LEU A 127 -2.42 3.42 -0.22
CA LEU A 127 -2.60 2.13 -0.87
C LEU A 127 -2.43 2.25 -2.37
N ALA A 128 -1.83 1.25 -2.99
CA ALA A 128 -1.90 1.02 -4.42
C ALA A 128 -2.68 -0.27 -4.70
N LEU A 129 -3.63 -0.17 -5.61
CA LEU A 129 -4.51 -1.24 -6.05
C LEU A 129 -4.17 -1.60 -7.49
N VAL A 130 -4.43 -2.84 -7.89
CA VAL A 130 -4.30 -3.27 -9.30
C VAL A 130 -5.69 -3.39 -9.91
N ALA A 131 -5.88 -2.76 -11.04
CA ALA A 131 -7.03 -3.00 -11.92
C ALA A 131 -6.66 -4.06 -12.96
N ALA A 132 -7.61 -4.93 -13.31
CA ALA A 132 -7.45 -5.87 -14.43
C ALA A 132 -7.22 -5.11 -15.75
N ASP A 133 -7.94 -4.00 -15.92
CA ASP A 133 -7.80 -3.05 -17.02
C ASP A 133 -7.94 -1.62 -16.44
N LEU A 134 -6.83 -0.86 -16.46
CA LEU A 134 -6.80 0.47 -15.87
C LEU A 134 -7.65 1.48 -16.65
N ASP A 135 -7.71 1.37 -17.98
CA ASP A 135 -8.49 2.29 -18.80
C ASP A 135 -9.99 2.01 -18.65
N ALA A 136 -10.40 0.75 -18.61
CA ALA A 136 -11.78 0.37 -18.30
C ALA A 136 -12.19 0.83 -16.88
N THR A 137 -11.32 0.66 -15.91
CA THR A 137 -11.54 1.14 -14.54
C THR A 137 -11.66 2.67 -14.50
N ALA A 138 -10.79 3.39 -15.22
CA ALA A 138 -10.87 4.85 -15.32
C ALA A 138 -12.19 5.31 -15.98
N GLY A 139 -12.63 4.62 -17.01
CA GLY A 139 -13.94 4.87 -17.64
C GLY A 139 -15.10 4.64 -16.69
N HIS A 140 -15.06 3.56 -15.89
CA HIS A 140 -16.11 3.22 -14.92
C HIS A 140 -16.17 4.21 -13.75
N LEU A 141 -15.01 4.62 -13.21
CA LEU A 141 -14.93 5.56 -12.08
C LEU A 141 -15.08 7.02 -12.50
N GLY A 142 -14.94 7.30 -13.81
CA GLY A 142 -15.07 8.65 -14.35
C GLY A 142 -14.14 9.65 -13.67
N GLY A 143 -14.65 10.82 -13.34
CA GLY A 143 -13.88 11.88 -12.70
C GLY A 143 -13.27 11.56 -11.33
N LEU A 144 -13.66 10.46 -10.69
CA LEU A 144 -13.08 10.01 -9.42
C LEU A 144 -11.67 9.44 -9.60
N LEU A 145 -11.33 8.90 -10.77
CA LEU A 145 -9.97 8.46 -11.07
C LEU A 145 -9.28 9.47 -11.98
N GLY A 146 -8.05 9.85 -11.63
CA GLY A 146 -7.23 10.72 -12.47
C GLY A 146 -6.88 10.06 -13.80
N THR A 147 -6.36 10.84 -14.73
CA THR A 147 -5.89 10.30 -16.01
C THR A 147 -4.73 9.33 -15.80
N PRO A 148 -4.82 8.10 -16.33
CA PRO A 148 -3.72 7.14 -16.27
C PRO A 148 -2.46 7.68 -16.96
N LYS A 149 -1.32 7.59 -16.28
CA LYS A 149 0.01 8.01 -16.75
C LYS A 149 1.03 6.92 -16.47
N GLU A 150 2.21 7.03 -17.09
CA GLU A 150 3.33 6.12 -16.83
C GLU A 150 3.69 6.11 -15.32
N ALA A 151 3.86 4.91 -14.78
CA ALA A 151 4.35 4.71 -13.42
C ALA A 151 5.89 4.76 -13.40
N VAL A 152 6.47 4.89 -12.20
CA VAL A 152 7.93 4.74 -12.02
C VAL A 152 8.40 3.33 -12.39
N GLN A 153 7.55 2.34 -12.20
CA GLN A 153 7.78 0.97 -12.65
C GLN A 153 7.58 0.88 -14.16
N GLN A 154 8.64 0.52 -14.88
CA GLN A 154 8.60 0.40 -16.33
C GLN A 154 7.50 -0.56 -16.81
N GLY A 155 6.79 -0.16 -17.85
CA GLY A 155 5.71 -0.94 -18.44
C GLY A 155 4.39 -0.91 -17.66
N ARG A 156 4.33 -0.16 -16.55
CA ARG A 156 3.10 0.03 -15.78
C ARG A 156 2.58 1.46 -15.88
N ARG A 157 1.27 1.59 -15.70
CA ARG A 157 0.59 2.88 -15.63
C ARG A 157 -0.10 3.03 -14.27
N ILE A 158 -0.31 4.27 -13.83
CA ILE A 158 -0.88 4.61 -12.53
C ILE A 158 -1.85 5.79 -12.66
N ALA A 159 -2.91 5.77 -11.87
CA ALA A 159 -3.84 6.87 -11.71
C ALA A 159 -4.19 7.05 -10.24
N GLY A 160 -4.22 8.30 -9.77
CA GLY A 160 -4.62 8.63 -8.40
C GLY A 160 -6.14 8.67 -8.27
N LEU A 161 -6.68 8.09 -7.18
CA LEU A 161 -8.08 8.21 -6.82
C LEU A 161 -8.33 9.51 -6.07
N ARG A 162 -9.37 10.25 -6.44
CA ARG A 162 -9.88 11.41 -5.70
C ARG A 162 -10.76 10.97 -4.52
N GLY A 163 -10.17 10.12 -3.67
CA GLY A 163 -10.88 9.41 -2.61
C GLY A 163 -11.59 10.34 -1.63
N ARG A 164 -11.02 11.54 -1.38
CA ARG A 164 -11.63 12.53 -0.47
C ARG A 164 -13.02 12.98 -0.90
N GLU A 165 -13.30 12.98 -2.21
CA GLU A 165 -14.62 13.33 -2.76
C GLU A 165 -15.70 12.29 -2.40
N VAL A 166 -15.29 11.08 -2.05
CA VAL A 166 -16.18 9.97 -1.66
C VAL A 166 -15.91 9.49 -0.22
N GLY A 167 -15.29 10.35 0.60
CA GLY A 167 -15.08 10.09 2.03
C GLY A 167 -13.89 9.18 2.36
N ILE A 168 -13.04 8.82 1.40
CA ILE A 168 -11.82 8.04 1.65
C ILE A 168 -10.69 8.99 2.05
N SER A 169 -10.24 8.91 3.30
CA SER A 169 -9.18 9.79 3.82
C SER A 169 -7.77 9.36 3.42
N LEU A 170 -7.56 8.07 3.15
CA LEU A 170 -6.27 7.52 2.76
C LEU A 170 -6.02 7.78 1.27
N PRO A 171 -4.83 8.28 0.86
CA PRO A 171 -4.44 8.31 -0.54
C PRO A 171 -4.49 6.91 -1.18
N VAL A 172 -5.15 6.81 -2.32
CA VAL A 172 -5.25 5.57 -3.07
C VAL A 172 -4.82 5.81 -4.52
N ALA A 173 -4.01 4.92 -5.04
CA ALA A 173 -3.67 4.86 -6.45
C ALA A 173 -4.16 3.54 -7.05
N VAL A 174 -4.47 3.56 -8.35
CA VAL A 174 -4.80 2.37 -9.14
C VAL A 174 -3.76 2.19 -10.21
N MET A 175 -3.23 0.98 -10.34
CA MET A 175 -2.17 0.62 -11.26
C MET A 175 -2.65 -0.40 -12.29
N SER A 176 -2.03 -0.39 -13.47
CA SER A 176 -2.16 -1.50 -14.42
C SER A 176 -1.51 -2.77 -13.87
N PRO A 177 -1.84 -3.96 -14.40
CA PRO A 177 -1.12 -5.20 -14.09
C PRO A 177 0.37 -5.09 -14.43
N HIS A 178 1.17 -6.01 -13.91
CA HIS A 178 2.51 -6.26 -14.46
C HIS A 178 2.36 -6.90 -15.85
N VAL A 179 3.12 -6.42 -16.80
CA VAL A 179 3.24 -7.01 -18.15
C VAL A 179 4.31 -8.10 -18.13
#